data_1e3cd996f270ad0b13746f7a251c919a
#
_entry.id   1e3cd996f270ad0b13746f7a251c919a
#
_cell.length_a   1.000
_cell.length_b   1.000
_cell.length_c   1.000
_cell.angle_alpha   90.00
_cell.angle_beta   90.00
_cell.angle_gamma   90.00
#
_symmetry.space_group_name_H-M   'P 1'
#
loop_
_entity.id
_entity.type
_entity.pdbx_description
1 polymer ?
#
loop_
_entity_poly.entity_id
_entity_poly.type
_entity_poly.pdbx_seq_one_letter_code
_entity_poly.pdbx_strand_id
1 'polypeptide(L)'
;MSSSRAVVALLGAVVVLLLGLAPPALAAPSRLPAQAGCPGTAAPGPAVDSSEVPRPGQTVPPPLPVPDPPVGGAAMGTCGIVAPAGVPLPPTVDVESWVLADLDSGQVLAAKVPHARLRPASTLKTLTALLFARQVPMNEVITGTQEDADQEGSRVGIGPGGQYTAQQLLDGLILESGNDIAHALAVRLTGSVPATIEEMNRTAASVGALDTRAASPSGLDGPGMSTSAYDLASLFRIAMREPPFAQAVGTRQIPFPGYGPVPGFVVSNENKIFQRFPGEAIGGKTGFTNDARHTYIGAVNRNGRRLVAVLVRGEQRPVTMVDKAGTLLDWGFATAPNLSVGTLTDAPAASGQPGADAALDPVGASGQARASRWSTPLIISGIVVLALLVAAVRLRSRR
;
A
#
# COMPACT_ATOMS: atom_id res chain seq x y z
N MET A 1 63.76 -58.39 26.52
CA MET A 1 63.49 -57.69 25.28
C MET A 1 62.06 -58.03 24.74
N SER A 2 61.02 -57.77 25.48
CA SER A 2 59.67 -58.18 25.11
C SER A 2 58.52 -57.30 25.70
N SER A 3 58.74 -55.99 25.86
CA SER A 3 57.70 -55.11 26.40
C SER A 3 57.38 -53.86 25.52
N SER A 4 58.13 -53.66 24.41
CA SER A 4 57.95 -52.46 23.58
C SER A 4 57.04 -52.65 22.30
N ARG A 5 56.62 -53.88 22.00
CA ARG A 5 55.75 -54.13 20.83
C ARG A 5 54.25 -54.13 21.12
N ALA A 6 53.83 -54.24 22.41
CA ALA A 6 52.42 -54.25 22.80
C ALA A 6 51.82 -52.87 22.94
N VAL A 7 52.62 -51.83 23.21
CA VAL A 7 52.14 -50.43 23.37
C VAL A 7 51.87 -49.72 22.06
N VAL A 8 52.57 -50.06 20.98
CA VAL A 8 52.37 -49.47 19.64
C VAL A 8 51.08 -49.98 18.94
N ALA A 9 50.67 -51.23 19.25
CA ALA A 9 49.46 -51.82 18.68
C ALA A 9 48.15 -51.26 19.31
N LEU A 10 48.20 -50.81 20.58
CA LEU A 10 47.01 -50.22 21.26
C LEU A 10 46.73 -48.75 20.85
N LEU A 11 47.75 -47.99 20.50
CA LEU A 11 47.60 -46.62 20.05
C LEU A 11 47.06 -46.51 18.58
N GLY A 12 47.34 -47.50 17.76
CA GLY A 12 46.81 -47.56 16.40
C GLY A 12 45.29 -47.87 16.31
N ALA A 13 44.77 -48.67 17.29
CA ALA A 13 43.35 -49.05 17.31
C ALA A 13 42.41 -47.93 17.84
N VAL A 14 42.92 -47.03 18.68
CA VAL A 14 42.12 -45.93 19.23
C VAL A 14 41.99 -44.76 18.26
N VAL A 15 42.97 -44.55 17.36
CA VAL A 15 42.91 -43.48 16.33
C VAL A 15 41.94 -43.81 15.17
N VAL A 16 41.75 -45.09 14.86
CA VAL A 16 40.82 -45.49 13.79
C VAL A 16 39.36 -45.47 14.23
N LEU A 17 39.07 -45.56 15.54
CA LEU A 17 37.68 -45.53 16.04
C LEU A 17 37.11 -44.09 16.23
N LEU A 18 37.95 -43.05 16.19
CA LEU A 18 37.50 -41.65 16.32
C LEU A 18 37.20 -40.91 15.01
N LEU A 19 37.48 -41.56 13.86
CA LEU A 19 37.21 -40.97 12.55
C LEU A 19 35.86 -41.41 11.89
N GLY A 20 35.07 -42.21 12.64
CA GLY A 20 33.82 -42.81 12.07
C GLY A 20 32.49 -42.14 12.50
N LEU A 21 32.49 -41.09 13.29
CA LEU A 21 31.27 -40.38 13.72
C LEU A 21 31.25 -38.98 13.17
N ALA A 22 31.09 -38.87 11.83
CA ALA A 22 30.59 -37.64 11.22
C ALA A 22 29.12 -37.47 11.64
N PRO A 23 28.70 -36.32 12.23
CA PRO A 23 27.30 -36.10 12.52
C PRO A 23 26.52 -36.15 11.20
N PRO A 24 25.29 -36.70 11.19
CA PRO A 24 24.46 -36.66 10.00
C PRO A 24 24.33 -35.20 9.60
N ALA A 25 24.73 -34.88 8.37
CA ALA A 25 24.48 -33.57 7.78
C ALA A 25 22.98 -33.38 7.82
N LEU A 26 22.48 -32.47 8.64
CA LEU A 26 21.12 -31.98 8.57
C LEU A 26 20.94 -31.47 7.15
N ALA A 27 20.21 -32.21 6.34
CA ALA A 27 19.81 -31.75 5.02
C ALA A 27 19.14 -30.40 5.19
N ALA A 28 19.73 -29.35 4.64
CA ALA A 28 19.09 -28.05 4.57
C ALA A 28 17.72 -28.28 3.90
N PRO A 29 16.64 -27.67 4.44
CA PRO A 29 15.34 -27.81 3.80
C PRO A 29 15.50 -27.42 2.34
N SER A 30 15.18 -28.33 1.45
CA SER A 30 15.15 -28.08 0.01
C SER A 30 14.20 -26.91 -0.20
N ARG A 31 14.73 -25.73 -0.55
CA ARG A 31 13.92 -24.61 -1.03
C ARG A 31 13.21 -25.16 -2.26
N LEU A 32 11.90 -25.31 -2.15
CA LEU A 32 11.08 -25.49 -3.33
C LEU A 32 11.47 -24.36 -4.31
N PRO A 33 11.64 -24.68 -5.62
CA PRO A 33 11.94 -23.63 -6.59
C PRO A 33 10.88 -22.53 -6.42
N ALA A 34 11.32 -21.28 -6.33
CA ALA A 34 10.42 -20.14 -6.28
C ALA A 34 9.41 -20.33 -7.42
N GLN A 35 8.13 -20.48 -7.08
CA GLN A 35 7.08 -20.54 -8.11
C GLN A 35 7.23 -19.27 -8.93
N ALA A 36 7.38 -19.41 -10.25
CA ALA A 36 7.35 -18.27 -11.15
C ALA A 36 6.09 -17.47 -10.78
N GLY A 37 6.27 -16.19 -10.40
CA GLY A 37 5.18 -15.38 -9.89
C GLY A 37 3.98 -15.40 -10.84
N CYS A 38 2.79 -15.22 -10.31
CA CYS A 38 1.58 -15.13 -11.12
C CYS A 38 1.72 -14.02 -12.18
N PRO A 39 1.16 -14.19 -13.38
CA PRO A 39 1.12 -13.10 -14.35
C PRO A 39 0.58 -11.82 -13.72
N GLY A 40 1.24 -10.69 -13.98
CA GLY A 40 0.83 -9.39 -13.45
C GLY A 40 1.28 -9.06 -12.02
N THR A 41 1.97 -9.94 -11.29
CA THR A 41 2.42 -9.64 -9.91
C THR A 41 3.70 -8.80 -9.86
N ALA A 42 4.49 -8.73 -10.92
CA ALA A 42 5.71 -7.94 -10.95
C ALA A 42 5.46 -6.44 -11.21
N ALA A 43 4.58 -6.13 -12.15
CA ALA A 43 4.20 -4.77 -12.54
C ALA A 43 2.86 -4.78 -13.29
N PRO A 44 2.15 -3.64 -13.37
CA PRO A 44 1.01 -3.49 -14.27
C PRO A 44 1.42 -3.77 -15.73
N GLY A 45 0.48 -4.26 -16.52
CA GLY A 45 0.67 -4.41 -17.97
C GLY A 45 0.96 -3.06 -18.67
N PRO A 46 1.36 -3.07 -19.95
CA PRO A 46 1.60 -1.85 -20.69
C PRO A 46 0.40 -0.90 -20.67
N ALA A 47 0.65 0.41 -20.62
CA ALA A 47 -0.38 1.43 -20.76
C ALA A 47 -0.99 1.38 -22.16
N VAL A 48 -2.28 1.69 -22.28
CA VAL A 48 -3.00 1.73 -23.56
C VAL A 48 -2.93 3.11 -24.20
N ASP A 49 -2.51 4.13 -23.44
CA ASP A 49 -2.36 5.51 -23.93
C ASP A 49 -1.06 6.16 -23.40
N SER A 50 -0.92 7.47 -23.55
CA SER A 50 0.29 8.22 -23.17
C SER A 50 0.31 8.71 -21.71
N SER A 51 -0.67 8.37 -20.90
CA SER A 51 -0.82 8.86 -19.52
C SER A 51 0.37 8.54 -18.63
N GLU A 52 1.03 7.41 -18.88
CA GLU A 52 2.19 6.93 -18.12
C GLU A 52 3.56 7.30 -18.76
N VAL A 53 3.54 8.08 -19.84
CA VAL A 53 4.78 8.57 -20.43
C VAL A 53 5.40 9.62 -19.48
N PRO A 54 6.63 9.43 -19.01
CA PRO A 54 7.28 10.39 -18.13
C PRO A 54 7.42 11.76 -18.81
N ARG A 55 7.29 12.82 -18.02
CA ARG A 55 7.60 14.18 -18.52
C ARG A 55 9.09 14.27 -18.90
N PRO A 56 9.47 15.19 -19.78
CA PRO A 56 10.88 15.41 -20.14
C PRO A 56 11.75 15.55 -18.90
N GLY A 57 12.83 14.79 -18.83
CA GLY A 57 13.75 14.74 -17.68
C GLY A 57 13.35 13.85 -16.52
N GLN A 58 12.18 13.20 -16.58
CA GLN A 58 11.75 12.19 -15.61
C GLN A 58 11.95 10.78 -16.16
N THR A 59 12.14 9.82 -15.27
CA THR A 59 12.24 8.39 -15.60
C THR A 59 11.07 7.63 -15.01
N VAL A 60 10.69 6.52 -15.65
CA VAL A 60 9.72 5.59 -15.05
C VAL A 60 10.33 4.99 -13.80
N PRO A 61 9.66 5.05 -12.64
CA PRO A 61 10.14 4.38 -11.44
C PRO A 61 10.25 2.86 -11.66
N PRO A 62 11.28 2.20 -11.09
CA PRO A 62 11.38 0.74 -11.18
C PRO A 62 10.17 0.08 -10.52
N PRO A 63 9.78 -1.14 -10.95
CA PRO A 63 8.73 -1.89 -10.28
C PRO A 63 8.99 -2.02 -8.77
N LEU A 64 7.91 -2.02 -7.98
CA LEU A 64 8.01 -2.28 -6.54
C LEU A 64 8.55 -3.70 -6.29
N PRO A 65 9.33 -3.94 -5.22
CA PRO A 65 9.72 -5.29 -4.83
C PRO A 65 8.51 -6.19 -4.62
N VAL A 66 8.59 -7.45 -5.03
CA VAL A 66 7.53 -8.44 -4.76
C VAL A 66 7.86 -9.11 -3.42
N PRO A 67 6.98 -9.03 -2.41
CA PRO A 67 7.21 -9.68 -1.13
C PRO A 67 7.28 -11.22 -1.23
N ASP A 68 8.24 -11.81 -0.54
CA ASP A 68 8.35 -13.26 -0.34
C ASP A 68 8.70 -13.54 1.12
N PRO A 69 7.79 -14.14 1.91
CA PRO A 69 6.47 -14.67 1.54
C PRO A 69 5.45 -13.58 1.18
N PRO A 70 4.37 -13.93 0.44
CA PRO A 70 3.31 -12.99 0.09
C PRO A 70 2.65 -12.39 1.35
N VAL A 71 2.34 -11.10 1.30
CA VAL A 71 1.62 -10.43 2.39
C VAL A 71 0.25 -11.07 2.58
N GLY A 72 -0.18 -11.24 3.83
CA GLY A 72 -1.46 -11.87 4.15
C GLY A 72 -1.46 -13.40 4.17
N GLY A 73 -0.32 -14.03 3.89
CA GLY A 73 -0.13 -15.48 3.99
C GLY A 73 0.11 -16.18 2.65
N ALA A 74 0.61 -17.41 2.70
CA ALA A 74 1.07 -18.15 1.52
C ALA A 74 -0.01 -18.32 0.45
N ALA A 75 -1.29 -18.49 0.83
CA ALA A 75 -2.39 -18.63 -0.12
C ALA A 75 -2.64 -17.35 -0.95
N MET A 76 -2.19 -16.18 -0.46
CA MET A 76 -2.29 -14.92 -1.21
C MET A 76 -1.35 -14.86 -2.41
N GLY A 77 -0.31 -15.71 -2.48
CA GLY A 77 0.55 -15.87 -3.64
C GLY A 77 -0.01 -16.80 -4.73
N THR A 78 -1.21 -17.34 -4.56
CA THR A 78 -1.80 -18.32 -5.50
C THR A 78 -2.26 -17.65 -6.79
N CYS A 79 -1.93 -18.26 -7.93
CA CYS A 79 -2.50 -17.88 -9.22
C CYS A 79 -3.91 -18.47 -9.38
N GLY A 80 -4.85 -17.64 -9.82
CA GLY A 80 -6.26 -18.04 -9.94
C GLY A 80 -7.08 -17.77 -8.69
N ILE A 81 -8.16 -18.52 -8.49
CA ILE A 81 -9.07 -18.38 -7.37
C ILE A 81 -8.57 -19.22 -6.20
N VAL A 82 -8.52 -18.61 -5.01
CA VAL A 82 -8.30 -19.27 -3.73
C VAL A 82 -9.52 -19.10 -2.84
N ALA A 83 -10.00 -20.22 -2.27
CA ALA A 83 -11.13 -20.28 -1.36
C ALA A 83 -10.89 -21.36 -0.30
N PRO A 84 -11.57 -21.35 0.85
CA PRO A 84 -11.40 -22.38 1.88
C PRO A 84 -11.77 -23.77 1.37
N ALA A 85 -11.03 -24.78 1.83
CA ALA A 85 -11.34 -26.17 1.50
C ALA A 85 -12.73 -26.59 2.05
N GLY A 86 -13.44 -27.44 1.32
CA GLY A 86 -14.73 -28.00 1.74
C GLY A 86 -15.94 -27.08 1.56
N VAL A 87 -15.78 -25.90 0.95
CA VAL A 87 -16.90 -25.02 0.55
C VAL A 87 -16.98 -24.94 -0.98
N PRO A 88 -18.18 -24.68 -1.53
CA PRO A 88 -18.32 -24.39 -2.95
C PRO A 88 -17.42 -23.21 -3.37
N LEU A 89 -16.81 -23.28 -4.54
CA LEU A 89 -16.03 -22.16 -5.06
C LEU A 89 -16.89 -20.90 -5.21
N PRO A 90 -16.31 -19.71 -5.02
CA PRO A 90 -17.01 -18.46 -5.33
C PRO A 90 -17.45 -18.44 -6.79
N PRO A 91 -18.58 -17.78 -7.09
CA PRO A 91 -19.01 -17.58 -8.47
C PRO A 91 -17.94 -16.90 -9.30
N THR A 92 -17.78 -17.34 -10.55
CA THR A 92 -16.87 -16.70 -11.48
C THR A 92 -17.38 -15.30 -11.86
N VAL A 93 -16.55 -14.29 -11.64
CA VAL A 93 -16.79 -12.90 -12.06
C VAL A 93 -15.69 -12.48 -13.04
N ASP A 94 -16.09 -11.80 -14.10
CA ASP A 94 -15.18 -11.33 -15.15
C ASP A 94 -14.47 -10.04 -14.69
N VAL A 95 -13.41 -10.23 -13.93
CA VAL A 95 -12.44 -9.21 -13.51
C VAL A 95 -11.06 -9.86 -13.40
N GLU A 96 -10.00 -9.08 -13.51
CA GLU A 96 -8.64 -9.62 -13.47
C GLU A 96 -8.26 -10.06 -12.06
N SER A 97 -8.53 -9.24 -11.06
CA SER A 97 -8.22 -9.52 -9.66
C SER A 97 -9.38 -9.11 -8.75
N TRP A 98 -9.56 -9.85 -7.65
CA TRP A 98 -10.50 -9.47 -6.60
C TRP A 98 -10.13 -10.08 -5.25
N VAL A 99 -10.60 -9.42 -4.19
CA VAL A 99 -10.55 -9.88 -2.80
C VAL A 99 -11.92 -9.71 -2.14
N LEU A 100 -12.37 -10.73 -1.43
CA LEU A 100 -13.53 -10.71 -0.55
C LEU A 100 -13.04 -10.92 0.88
N ALA A 101 -13.29 -9.96 1.77
CA ALA A 101 -12.78 -9.99 3.13
C ALA A 101 -13.80 -9.50 4.16
N ASP A 102 -13.60 -9.90 5.40
CA ASP A 102 -14.31 -9.42 6.56
C ASP A 102 -13.64 -8.15 7.10
N LEU A 103 -14.39 -7.06 7.20
CA LEU A 103 -13.87 -5.76 7.62
C LEU A 103 -13.47 -5.72 9.09
N ASP A 104 -14.11 -6.52 9.95
CA ASP A 104 -13.86 -6.52 11.38
C ASP A 104 -12.61 -7.33 11.72
N SER A 105 -12.60 -8.60 11.33
CA SER A 105 -11.48 -9.51 11.61
C SER A 105 -10.29 -9.31 10.68
N GLY A 106 -10.51 -8.78 9.46
CA GLY A 106 -9.51 -8.74 8.40
C GLY A 106 -9.29 -10.07 7.69
N GLN A 107 -10.07 -11.11 8.00
CA GLN A 107 -9.97 -12.39 7.34
C GLN A 107 -10.35 -12.28 5.87
N VAL A 108 -9.50 -12.80 4.98
CA VAL A 108 -9.80 -12.94 3.55
C VAL A 108 -10.56 -14.25 3.35
N LEU A 109 -11.82 -14.14 2.93
CA LEU A 109 -12.68 -15.31 2.70
C LEU A 109 -12.31 -16.03 1.42
N ALA A 110 -12.08 -15.27 0.36
CA ALA A 110 -11.62 -15.78 -0.93
C ALA A 110 -10.99 -14.66 -1.75
N ALA A 111 -10.18 -15.02 -2.75
CA ALA A 111 -9.54 -14.06 -3.62
C ALA A 111 -9.26 -14.67 -5.00
N LYS A 112 -9.00 -13.82 -5.99
CA LYS A 112 -8.47 -14.18 -7.30
C LYS A 112 -7.25 -13.31 -7.57
N VAL A 113 -6.06 -13.93 -7.68
CA VAL A 113 -4.77 -13.25 -7.93
C VAL A 113 -4.65 -11.95 -7.12
N PRO A 114 -4.76 -12.01 -5.77
CA PRO A 114 -4.97 -10.84 -4.92
C PRO A 114 -3.86 -9.78 -5.01
N HIS A 115 -2.62 -10.19 -5.31
CA HIS A 115 -1.45 -9.33 -5.49
C HIS A 115 -1.12 -9.02 -6.96
N ALA A 116 -2.08 -9.22 -7.90
CA ALA A 116 -1.89 -8.70 -9.25
C ALA A 116 -1.74 -7.18 -9.20
N ARG A 117 -0.64 -6.66 -9.70
CA ARG A 117 -0.36 -5.22 -9.78
C ARG A 117 -1.11 -4.64 -10.96
N LEU A 118 -2.06 -3.83 -10.65
CA LEU A 118 -2.99 -3.21 -11.59
C LEU A 118 -3.10 -1.72 -11.25
N ARG A 119 -3.74 -0.95 -12.11
CA ARG A 119 -3.99 0.47 -11.87
C ARG A 119 -5.24 0.65 -11.02
N PRO A 120 -5.20 1.54 -10.00
CA PRO A 120 -6.31 1.71 -9.07
C PRO A 120 -7.47 2.52 -9.65
N ALA A 121 -7.24 3.41 -10.59
CA ALA A 121 -8.15 4.52 -10.90
C ALA A 121 -8.56 5.23 -9.59
N SER A 122 -9.78 5.78 -9.53
CA SER A 122 -10.25 6.54 -8.36
C SER A 122 -10.46 5.70 -7.09
N THR A 123 -10.28 4.38 -7.09
CA THR A 123 -10.24 3.62 -5.82
C THR A 123 -9.03 3.97 -4.96
N LEU A 124 -7.95 4.54 -5.56
CA LEU A 124 -6.80 5.11 -4.84
C LEU A 124 -7.19 6.26 -3.91
N LYS A 125 -8.29 6.97 -4.19
CA LYS A 125 -8.81 8.04 -3.31
C LYS A 125 -9.12 7.55 -1.89
N THR A 126 -9.25 6.24 -1.68
CA THR A 126 -9.29 5.64 -0.33
C THR A 126 -8.04 5.99 0.47
N LEU A 127 -6.86 5.94 -0.15
CA LEU A 127 -5.60 6.31 0.50
C LEU A 127 -5.49 7.82 0.74
N THR A 128 -5.88 8.65 -0.24
CA THR A 128 -5.93 10.11 -0.10
C THR A 128 -6.88 10.52 1.04
N ALA A 129 -8.06 9.91 1.08
CA ALA A 129 -9.05 10.15 2.12
C ALA A 129 -8.59 9.69 3.51
N LEU A 130 -7.90 8.55 3.60
CA LEU A 130 -7.30 8.04 4.84
C LEU A 130 -6.32 9.06 5.44
N LEU A 131 -5.39 9.55 4.62
CA LEU A 131 -4.43 10.58 5.04
C LEU A 131 -5.13 11.85 5.51
N PHE A 132 -6.09 12.31 4.74
CA PHE A 132 -6.82 13.54 5.04
C PHE A 132 -7.63 13.41 6.33
N ALA A 133 -8.36 12.31 6.50
CA ALA A 133 -9.16 12.05 7.71
C ALA A 133 -8.31 11.97 8.99
N ARG A 134 -7.05 11.56 8.88
CA ARG A 134 -6.12 11.47 10.02
C ARG A 134 -5.47 12.79 10.40
N GLN A 135 -5.25 13.67 9.43
CA GLN A 135 -4.37 14.81 9.62
C GLN A 135 -5.09 16.17 9.67
N VAL A 136 -6.32 16.24 9.15
CA VAL A 136 -7.03 17.51 9.00
C VAL A 136 -8.30 17.54 9.87
N PRO A 137 -8.50 18.57 10.70
CA PRO A 137 -9.76 18.73 11.42
C PRO A 137 -10.94 18.92 10.48
N MET A 138 -12.00 18.14 10.64
CA MET A 138 -13.13 18.10 9.69
C MET A 138 -13.95 19.41 9.62
N ASN A 139 -13.84 20.27 10.62
CA ASN A 139 -14.45 21.60 10.65
C ASN A 139 -13.57 22.71 10.07
N GLU A 140 -12.33 22.38 9.65
CA GLU A 140 -11.47 23.36 8.98
C GLU A 140 -12.09 23.81 7.67
N VAL A 141 -12.02 25.11 7.38
CA VAL A 141 -12.50 25.68 6.11
C VAL A 141 -11.34 25.80 5.13
N ILE A 142 -11.48 25.17 3.99
CA ILE A 142 -10.51 25.17 2.90
C ILE A 142 -11.07 26.01 1.76
N THR A 143 -10.26 26.91 1.23
CA THR A 143 -10.64 27.76 0.11
C THR A 143 -10.25 27.09 -1.21
N GLY A 144 -11.22 26.91 -2.10
CA GLY A 144 -10.97 26.39 -3.45
C GLY A 144 -10.20 27.38 -4.32
N THR A 145 -9.43 26.87 -5.23
CA THR A 145 -8.59 27.64 -6.16
C THR A 145 -8.99 27.38 -7.62
N GLN A 146 -8.45 28.18 -8.54
CA GLN A 146 -8.62 27.91 -9.97
C GLN A 146 -7.88 26.64 -10.39
N GLU A 147 -6.72 26.36 -9.79
CA GLU A 147 -5.96 25.14 -10.06
C GLU A 147 -6.72 23.87 -9.67
N ASP A 148 -7.50 23.94 -8.57
CA ASP A 148 -8.41 22.84 -8.19
C ASP A 148 -9.50 22.66 -9.27
N ALA A 149 -10.15 23.76 -9.67
CA ALA A 149 -11.23 23.72 -10.66
C ALA A 149 -10.78 23.22 -12.04
N ASP A 150 -9.52 23.42 -12.40
CA ASP A 150 -8.94 23.04 -13.68
C ASP A 150 -8.52 21.56 -13.76
N GLN A 151 -8.67 20.80 -12.65
CA GLN A 151 -8.29 19.39 -12.66
C GLN A 151 -9.08 18.57 -13.68
N GLU A 152 -8.39 17.68 -14.38
CA GLU A 152 -8.96 16.79 -15.39
C GLU A 152 -9.82 15.69 -14.77
N GLY A 153 -10.81 15.20 -15.51
CA GLY A 153 -11.66 14.06 -15.17
C GLY A 153 -12.86 14.43 -14.31
N SER A 154 -13.27 13.53 -13.41
CA SER A 154 -14.44 13.75 -12.53
C SER A 154 -14.22 14.92 -11.59
N ARG A 155 -15.22 15.79 -11.46
CA ARG A 155 -15.17 16.97 -10.59
C ARG A 155 -16.47 17.11 -9.83
N VAL A 156 -16.36 17.50 -8.56
CA VAL A 156 -17.53 17.94 -7.78
C VAL A 156 -17.93 19.35 -8.17
N GLY A 157 -16.96 20.20 -8.47
CA GLY A 157 -17.19 21.59 -8.89
C GLY A 157 -16.84 22.59 -7.79
N ILE A 158 -15.72 22.38 -7.09
CA ILE A 158 -15.13 23.44 -6.27
C ILE A 158 -14.46 24.47 -7.18
N GLY A 159 -14.35 25.71 -6.69
CA GLY A 159 -13.75 26.76 -7.52
C GLY A 159 -13.21 27.93 -6.71
N PRO A 160 -12.59 28.91 -7.41
CA PRO A 160 -11.83 29.97 -6.77
C PRO A 160 -12.67 30.83 -5.80
N GLY A 161 -12.18 30.90 -4.55
CA GLY A 161 -12.83 31.63 -3.46
C GLY A 161 -13.98 30.88 -2.78
N GLY A 162 -14.36 29.69 -3.28
CA GLY A 162 -15.34 28.83 -2.61
C GLY A 162 -14.82 28.37 -1.24
N GLN A 163 -15.71 28.32 -0.25
CA GLN A 163 -15.39 27.96 1.13
C GLN A 163 -16.06 26.64 1.47
N TYR A 164 -15.25 25.62 1.78
CA TYR A 164 -15.72 24.26 2.00
C TYR A 164 -15.12 23.73 3.30
N THR A 165 -15.94 23.10 4.12
CA THR A 165 -15.38 22.40 5.28
C THR A 165 -14.59 21.16 4.80
N ALA A 166 -13.59 20.75 5.58
CA ALA A 166 -12.83 19.53 5.30
C ALA A 166 -13.74 18.30 5.17
N GLN A 167 -14.83 18.19 5.98
CA GLN A 167 -15.81 17.13 5.86
C GLN A 167 -16.56 17.18 4.52
N GLN A 168 -17.00 18.38 4.07
CA GLN A 168 -17.66 18.50 2.76
C GLN A 168 -16.75 18.07 1.60
N LEU A 169 -15.46 18.44 1.67
CA LEU A 169 -14.47 17.99 0.68
C LEU A 169 -14.25 16.47 0.74
N LEU A 170 -14.15 15.90 1.94
CA LEU A 170 -14.01 14.45 2.09
C LEU A 170 -15.25 13.72 1.53
N ASP A 171 -16.45 14.22 1.82
CA ASP A 171 -17.70 13.67 1.27
C ASP A 171 -17.69 13.74 -0.26
N GLY A 172 -17.40 14.91 -0.85
CA GLY A 172 -17.33 15.08 -2.31
C GLY A 172 -16.29 14.17 -2.98
N LEU A 173 -15.12 13.98 -2.34
CA LEU A 173 -14.09 13.04 -2.79
C LEU A 173 -14.61 11.62 -2.92
N ILE A 174 -15.43 11.19 -1.96
CA ILE A 174 -15.95 9.81 -1.91
C ILE A 174 -17.19 9.65 -2.77
N LEU A 175 -18.15 10.60 -2.70
CA LEU A 175 -19.45 10.50 -3.36
C LEU A 175 -19.35 10.60 -4.88
N GLU A 176 -18.71 11.65 -5.40
CA GLU A 176 -18.60 11.94 -6.85
C GLU A 176 -17.17 11.83 -7.38
N SER A 177 -16.25 11.36 -6.55
CA SER A 177 -14.89 11.07 -7.04
C SER A 177 -14.12 12.31 -7.54
N GLY A 178 -14.37 13.51 -6.98
CA GLY A 178 -13.79 14.77 -7.45
C GLY A 178 -12.26 14.77 -7.51
N ASN A 179 -11.70 15.01 -8.69
CA ASN A 179 -10.27 15.21 -8.88
C ASN A 179 -9.84 16.62 -8.45
N ASP A 180 -10.74 17.60 -8.63
CA ASP A 180 -10.65 18.94 -8.09
C ASP A 180 -10.45 18.91 -6.57
N ILE A 181 -11.26 18.13 -5.88
CA ILE A 181 -11.13 17.92 -4.44
C ILE A 181 -9.83 17.16 -4.10
N ALA A 182 -9.51 16.09 -4.82
CA ALA A 182 -8.27 15.35 -4.58
C ALA A 182 -7.03 16.25 -4.64
N HIS A 183 -7.02 17.22 -5.58
CA HIS A 183 -5.96 18.23 -5.69
C HIS A 183 -5.96 19.17 -4.47
N ALA A 184 -7.11 19.77 -4.13
CA ALA A 184 -7.23 20.67 -2.98
C ALA A 184 -6.77 20.00 -1.67
N LEU A 185 -7.19 18.74 -1.43
CA LEU A 185 -6.78 17.98 -0.26
C LEU A 185 -5.28 17.68 -0.27
N ALA A 186 -4.71 17.34 -1.43
CA ALA A 186 -3.27 17.10 -1.55
C ALA A 186 -2.45 18.34 -1.22
N VAL A 187 -2.83 19.49 -1.77
CA VAL A 187 -2.15 20.76 -1.46
C VAL A 187 -2.32 21.11 0.03
N ARG A 188 -3.51 20.88 0.61
CA ARG A 188 -3.76 21.14 2.03
C ARG A 188 -2.94 20.23 2.95
N LEU A 189 -2.72 18.96 2.58
CA LEU A 189 -2.00 17.99 3.41
C LEU A 189 -0.52 18.36 3.62
N THR A 190 0.18 18.70 2.56
CA THR A 190 1.65 18.86 2.60
C THR A 190 2.18 20.11 1.90
N GLY A 191 1.29 20.96 1.41
CA GLY A 191 1.65 22.19 0.66
C GLY A 191 1.87 21.95 -0.84
N SER A 192 1.95 20.70 -1.31
CA SER A 192 2.09 20.41 -2.74
C SER A 192 1.66 18.99 -3.12
N VAL A 193 1.21 18.82 -4.36
CA VAL A 193 0.85 17.49 -4.89
C VAL A 193 2.03 16.50 -4.85
N PRO A 194 3.26 16.85 -5.28
CA PRO A 194 4.39 15.92 -5.19
C PRO A 194 4.69 15.44 -3.78
N ALA A 195 4.72 16.33 -2.79
CA ALA A 195 4.97 15.97 -1.41
C ALA A 195 3.85 15.06 -0.84
N THR A 196 2.59 15.29 -1.24
CA THR A 196 1.48 14.40 -0.85
C THR A 196 1.59 13.04 -1.50
N ILE A 197 2.01 12.93 -2.76
CA ILE A 197 2.27 11.63 -3.40
C ILE A 197 3.35 10.84 -2.64
N GLU A 198 4.41 11.50 -2.20
CA GLU A 198 5.43 10.87 -1.36
C GLU A 198 4.86 10.38 -0.03
N GLU A 199 4.02 11.19 0.63
CA GLU A 199 3.35 10.81 1.87
C GLU A 199 2.38 9.64 1.67
N MET A 200 1.61 9.63 0.57
CA MET A 200 0.76 8.51 0.19
C MET A 200 1.57 7.22 0.05
N ASN A 201 2.72 7.28 -0.62
CA ASN A 201 3.59 6.12 -0.83
C ASN A 201 4.20 5.62 0.49
N ARG A 202 4.64 6.54 1.37
CA ARG A 202 5.12 6.18 2.72
C ARG A 202 4.02 5.52 3.54
N THR A 203 2.82 6.08 3.51
CA THR A 203 1.67 5.54 4.24
C THR A 203 1.29 4.16 3.73
N ALA A 204 1.19 3.96 2.40
CA ALA A 204 0.93 2.65 1.82
C ALA A 204 1.94 1.60 2.30
N ALA A 205 3.23 1.91 2.22
CA ALA A 205 4.30 1.02 2.70
C ALA A 205 4.18 0.74 4.21
N SER A 206 3.89 1.76 5.02
CA SER A 206 3.81 1.65 6.48
C SER A 206 2.68 0.75 6.97
N VAL A 207 1.62 0.61 6.19
CA VAL A 207 0.48 -0.27 6.49
C VAL A 207 0.55 -1.61 5.77
N GLY A 208 1.65 -1.90 5.10
CA GLY A 208 1.88 -3.16 4.39
C GLY A 208 1.15 -3.28 3.04
N ALA A 209 0.70 -2.17 2.45
CA ALA A 209 0.16 -2.10 1.10
C ALA A 209 1.32 -1.99 0.07
N LEU A 210 2.06 -3.09 -0.10
CA LEU A 210 3.36 -3.13 -0.76
C LEU A 210 3.28 -3.22 -2.30
N ASP A 211 2.09 -3.44 -2.85
CA ASP A 211 1.82 -3.37 -4.29
C ASP A 211 1.38 -1.97 -4.73
N THR A 212 1.20 -1.06 -3.77
CA THR A 212 0.63 0.27 -4.01
C THR A 212 1.70 1.32 -4.17
N ARG A 213 1.68 2.00 -5.32
CA ARG A 213 2.39 3.25 -5.59
C ARG A 213 1.42 4.25 -6.19
N ALA A 214 1.25 5.37 -5.53
CA ALA A 214 0.55 6.53 -6.06
C ALA A 214 1.45 7.32 -7.02
N ALA A 215 0.90 7.73 -8.16
CA ALA A 215 1.50 8.70 -9.08
C ALA A 215 0.66 9.99 -9.15
N SER A 216 -0.56 9.97 -8.61
CA SER A 216 -1.43 11.13 -8.45
C SER A 216 -2.31 10.96 -7.20
N PRO A 217 -2.82 12.03 -6.58
CA PRO A 217 -3.73 11.92 -5.44
C PRO A 217 -5.13 11.47 -5.84
N SER A 218 -5.49 11.57 -7.10
CA SER A 218 -6.81 11.24 -7.65
C SER A 218 -6.93 9.80 -8.14
N GLY A 219 -5.80 9.13 -8.42
CA GLY A 219 -5.76 7.83 -9.08
C GLY A 219 -5.81 7.90 -10.61
N LEU A 220 -5.69 9.09 -11.21
CA LEU A 220 -5.38 9.21 -12.62
C LEU A 220 -4.03 8.55 -12.91
N ASP A 221 -3.95 7.85 -14.03
CA ASP A 221 -2.78 7.08 -14.42
C ASP A 221 -1.54 7.98 -14.53
N GLY A 222 -0.39 7.41 -14.24
CA GLY A 222 0.89 8.09 -14.29
C GLY A 222 2.05 7.11 -14.13
N PRO A 223 3.29 7.54 -14.43
CA PRO A 223 4.45 6.67 -14.41
C PRO A 223 4.61 5.91 -13.09
N GLY A 224 4.58 4.57 -13.16
CA GLY A 224 4.73 3.70 -12.01
C GLY A 224 3.50 3.56 -11.12
N MET A 225 2.33 4.07 -11.48
CA MET A 225 1.06 3.84 -10.78
C MET A 225 0.79 2.35 -10.64
N SER A 226 0.49 1.90 -9.44
CA SER A 226 0.25 0.49 -9.14
C SER A 226 -0.60 0.33 -7.88
N THR A 227 -1.36 -0.73 -7.82
CA THR A 227 -2.04 -1.26 -6.62
C THR A 227 -2.40 -2.72 -6.82
N SER A 228 -2.98 -3.36 -5.80
CA SER A 228 -3.59 -4.68 -5.90
C SER A 228 -4.96 -4.72 -5.22
N ALA A 229 -5.77 -5.73 -5.51
CA ALA A 229 -7.04 -5.92 -4.81
C ALA A 229 -6.83 -6.16 -3.31
N TYR A 230 -5.73 -6.81 -2.94
CA TYR A 230 -5.34 -7.02 -1.54
C TYR A 230 -5.03 -5.69 -0.83
N ASP A 231 -4.21 -4.85 -1.46
CA ASP A 231 -3.84 -3.57 -0.88
C ASP A 231 -5.05 -2.65 -0.74
N LEU A 232 -5.89 -2.55 -1.77
CA LEU A 232 -7.10 -1.72 -1.72
C LEU A 232 -8.07 -2.20 -0.63
N ALA A 233 -8.19 -3.53 -0.41
CA ALA A 233 -9.01 -4.07 0.67
C ALA A 233 -8.43 -3.72 2.04
N SER A 234 -7.12 -3.81 2.21
CA SER A 234 -6.41 -3.43 3.44
C SER A 234 -6.54 -1.94 3.71
N LEU A 235 -6.30 -1.10 2.71
CA LEU A 235 -6.44 0.36 2.82
C LEU A 235 -7.86 0.77 3.16
N PHE A 236 -8.87 0.15 2.52
CA PHE A 236 -10.27 0.43 2.81
C PHE A 236 -10.64 0.02 4.24
N ARG A 237 -10.22 -1.16 4.69
CA ARG A 237 -10.44 -1.63 6.06
C ARG A 237 -9.81 -0.68 7.09
N ILE A 238 -8.60 -0.19 6.84
CA ILE A 238 -7.92 0.77 7.72
C ILE A 238 -8.66 2.10 7.73
N ALA A 239 -9.03 2.62 6.55
CA ALA A 239 -9.75 3.88 6.41
C ALA A 239 -11.12 3.85 7.11
N MET A 240 -11.83 2.71 7.10
CA MET A 240 -13.10 2.52 7.79
C MET A 240 -13.02 2.64 9.32
N ARG A 241 -11.81 2.67 9.90
CA ARG A 241 -11.60 2.95 11.33
C ARG A 241 -11.53 4.45 11.64
N GLU A 242 -11.38 5.28 10.62
CA GLU A 242 -11.43 6.73 10.72
C GLU A 242 -12.89 7.20 10.63
N PRO A 243 -13.49 7.75 11.71
CA PRO A 243 -14.90 8.11 11.71
C PRO A 243 -15.32 9.06 10.58
N PRO A 244 -14.52 10.08 10.18
CA PRO A 244 -14.88 10.94 9.05
C PRO A 244 -14.97 10.18 7.72
N PHE A 245 -14.05 9.24 7.48
CA PHE A 245 -14.08 8.42 6.27
C PHE A 245 -15.28 7.47 6.26
N ALA A 246 -15.55 6.78 7.37
CA ALA A 246 -16.70 5.88 7.48
C ALA A 246 -18.02 6.63 7.27
N GLN A 247 -18.12 7.86 7.78
CA GLN A 247 -19.27 8.75 7.53
C GLN A 247 -19.40 9.06 6.03
N ALA A 248 -18.32 9.54 5.39
CA ALA A 248 -18.35 9.87 3.96
C ALA A 248 -18.75 8.67 3.09
N VAL A 249 -18.18 7.49 3.36
CA VAL A 249 -18.49 6.25 2.62
C VAL A 249 -19.98 5.87 2.76
N GLY A 250 -20.58 6.04 3.94
CA GLY A 250 -21.98 5.72 4.22
C GLY A 250 -22.97 6.79 3.74
N THR A 251 -22.48 7.97 3.35
CA THR A 251 -23.33 9.09 2.94
C THR A 251 -23.87 8.89 1.54
N ARG A 252 -25.18 9.12 1.37
CA ARG A 252 -25.85 8.98 0.06
C ARG A 252 -25.88 10.27 -0.74
N GLN A 253 -26.07 11.39 -0.05
CA GLN A 253 -26.08 12.71 -0.66
C GLN A 253 -25.86 13.80 0.39
N ILE A 254 -25.31 14.93 -0.02
CA ILE A 254 -25.13 16.12 0.80
C ILE A 254 -25.51 17.37 0.02
N PRO A 255 -25.98 18.43 0.67
CA PRO A 255 -25.92 19.77 0.11
C PRO A 255 -24.45 20.22 0.02
N PHE A 256 -24.06 20.76 -1.12
CA PHE A 256 -22.70 21.21 -1.35
C PHE A 256 -22.68 22.71 -1.68
N PRO A 257 -21.77 23.50 -1.08
CA PRO A 257 -21.71 24.93 -1.34
C PRO A 257 -21.29 25.23 -2.78
N GLY A 258 -21.87 26.25 -3.37
CA GLY A 258 -21.37 26.85 -4.60
C GLY A 258 -20.22 27.82 -4.32
N TYR A 259 -19.82 28.58 -5.34
CA TYR A 259 -18.82 29.66 -5.21
C TYR A 259 -19.10 30.78 -6.21
N GLY A 260 -18.77 32.01 -5.84
CA GLY A 260 -19.03 33.18 -6.69
C GLY A 260 -20.49 33.21 -7.18
N PRO A 261 -20.76 33.21 -8.49
CA PRO A 261 -22.11 33.18 -9.02
C PRO A 261 -22.74 31.78 -9.09
N VAL A 262 -21.98 30.71 -8.81
CA VAL A 262 -22.46 29.33 -8.86
C VAL A 262 -23.22 29.02 -7.57
N PRO A 263 -24.53 28.70 -7.64
CA PRO A 263 -25.30 28.34 -6.45
C PRO A 263 -24.88 27.00 -5.87
N GLY A 264 -25.26 26.75 -4.62
CA GLY A 264 -25.11 25.43 -4.00
C GLY A 264 -25.96 24.38 -4.71
N PHE A 265 -25.52 23.13 -4.66
CA PHE A 265 -26.14 21.99 -5.33
C PHE A 265 -26.11 20.73 -4.45
N VAL A 266 -26.65 19.62 -4.93
CA VAL A 266 -26.63 18.33 -4.23
C VAL A 266 -25.58 17.43 -4.87
N VAL A 267 -24.68 16.91 -4.05
CA VAL A 267 -23.70 15.88 -4.40
C VAL A 267 -24.26 14.53 -3.98
N SER A 268 -24.29 13.56 -4.89
CA SER A 268 -24.88 12.23 -4.68
C SER A 268 -23.84 11.14 -4.85
N ASN A 269 -23.98 10.07 -4.07
CA ASN A 269 -23.04 8.95 -4.11
C ASN A 269 -23.25 8.11 -5.39
N GLU A 270 -22.22 8.06 -6.23
CA GLU A 270 -22.22 7.29 -7.47
C GLU A 270 -22.21 5.76 -7.25
N ASN A 271 -21.83 5.30 -6.08
CA ASN A 271 -21.73 3.87 -5.79
C ASN A 271 -23.11 3.22 -5.69
N LYS A 272 -23.45 2.39 -6.66
CA LYS A 272 -24.76 1.71 -6.76
C LYS A 272 -24.95 0.59 -5.73
N ILE A 273 -24.02 0.38 -4.79
CA ILE A 273 -24.15 -0.62 -3.71
C ILE A 273 -25.40 -0.36 -2.86
N PHE A 274 -25.77 0.92 -2.66
CA PHE A 274 -26.96 1.31 -1.91
C PHE A 274 -28.28 0.88 -2.58
N GLN A 275 -28.25 0.70 -3.90
CA GLN A 275 -29.39 0.21 -4.70
C GLN A 275 -29.40 -1.32 -4.71
N ARG A 276 -28.22 -1.95 -4.76
CA ARG A 276 -28.06 -3.41 -4.80
C ARG A 276 -28.37 -4.05 -3.43
N PHE A 277 -28.04 -3.35 -2.33
CA PHE A 277 -28.25 -3.81 -0.95
C PHE A 277 -28.94 -2.73 -0.11
N PRO A 278 -30.27 -2.51 -0.34
CA PRO A 278 -31.01 -1.51 0.42
C PRO A 278 -31.01 -1.84 1.92
N GLY A 279 -30.61 -0.89 2.75
CA GLY A 279 -30.56 -1.06 4.22
C GLY A 279 -29.34 -1.82 4.76
N GLU A 280 -28.61 -2.56 3.91
CA GLU A 280 -27.42 -3.31 4.32
C GLU A 280 -26.11 -2.66 3.82
N ALA A 281 -26.17 -1.83 2.77
CA ALA A 281 -24.97 -1.22 2.17
C ALA A 281 -24.27 -0.29 3.16
N ILE A 282 -22.96 -0.50 3.34
CA ILE A 282 -22.04 0.41 4.04
C ILE A 282 -21.61 1.51 3.07
N GLY A 283 -21.28 1.17 1.82
CA GLY A 283 -20.78 2.06 0.78
C GLY A 283 -19.51 1.53 0.13
N GLY A 284 -18.68 2.42 -0.38
CA GLY A 284 -17.43 2.04 -1.04
C GLY A 284 -16.90 3.11 -1.98
N LYS A 285 -16.08 2.70 -2.96
CA LYS A 285 -15.50 3.61 -3.96
C LYS A 285 -15.46 2.98 -5.34
N THR A 286 -15.81 3.76 -6.35
CA THR A 286 -15.73 3.38 -7.77
C THR A 286 -14.50 4.02 -8.42
N GLY A 287 -14.04 3.45 -9.54
CA GLY A 287 -12.98 4.03 -10.34
C GLY A 287 -13.02 3.56 -11.79
N PHE A 288 -12.53 4.43 -12.67
CA PHE A 288 -12.32 4.13 -14.08
C PHE A 288 -11.22 5.02 -14.65
N THR A 289 -10.32 4.43 -15.40
CA THR A 289 -9.45 5.05 -16.40
C THR A 289 -9.33 4.11 -17.60
N ASN A 290 -8.78 4.58 -18.71
CA ASN A 290 -8.58 3.72 -19.86
C ASN A 290 -7.66 2.53 -19.55
N ASP A 291 -6.62 2.77 -18.78
CA ASP A 291 -5.63 1.75 -18.42
C ASP A 291 -6.09 0.84 -17.28
N ALA A 292 -6.76 1.40 -16.27
CA ALA A 292 -7.27 0.63 -15.14
C ALA A 292 -8.50 -0.22 -15.51
N ARG A 293 -9.27 0.19 -16.52
CA ARG A 293 -10.65 -0.22 -16.73
C ARG A 293 -11.46 0.08 -15.46
N HIS A 294 -12.56 -0.62 -15.20
CA HIS A 294 -13.33 -0.39 -13.98
C HIS A 294 -12.69 -1.03 -12.77
N THR A 295 -12.60 -0.27 -11.69
CA THR A 295 -12.23 -0.70 -10.35
C THR A 295 -13.38 -0.42 -9.38
N TYR A 296 -13.52 -1.25 -8.34
CA TYR A 296 -14.68 -1.20 -7.47
C TYR A 296 -14.35 -1.67 -6.05
N ILE A 297 -14.83 -0.91 -5.08
CA ILE A 297 -14.90 -1.31 -3.67
C ILE A 297 -16.35 -1.21 -3.26
N GLY A 298 -16.91 -2.27 -2.68
CA GLY A 298 -18.26 -2.26 -2.13
C GLY A 298 -18.31 -3.06 -0.83
N ALA A 299 -18.91 -2.46 0.20
CA ALA A 299 -19.03 -3.06 1.52
C ALA A 299 -20.49 -3.11 1.98
N VAL A 300 -20.83 -4.20 2.68
CA VAL A 300 -22.19 -4.53 3.14
C VAL A 300 -22.13 -5.03 4.58
N ASN A 301 -23.13 -4.64 5.37
CA ASN A 301 -23.38 -5.14 6.72
C ASN A 301 -24.65 -5.96 6.73
N ARG A 302 -24.54 -7.25 6.92
CA ARG A 302 -25.69 -8.15 7.06
C ARG A 302 -25.65 -8.83 8.41
N ASN A 303 -26.64 -8.54 9.26
CA ASN A 303 -26.78 -9.11 10.61
C ASN A 303 -25.52 -8.89 11.48
N GLY A 304 -24.88 -7.74 11.39
CA GLY A 304 -23.68 -7.38 12.15
C GLY A 304 -22.35 -7.86 11.54
N ARG A 305 -22.37 -8.72 10.53
CA ARG A 305 -21.16 -9.10 9.78
C ARG A 305 -20.91 -8.11 8.65
N ARG A 306 -19.70 -7.54 8.59
CA ARG A 306 -19.32 -6.52 7.61
C ARG A 306 -18.35 -7.10 6.60
N LEU A 307 -18.77 -7.29 5.36
CA LEU A 307 -17.91 -7.78 4.29
C LEU A 307 -17.61 -6.69 3.27
N VAL A 308 -16.42 -6.76 2.68
CA VAL A 308 -15.97 -5.92 1.57
C VAL A 308 -15.56 -6.78 0.39
N ALA A 309 -16.02 -6.41 -0.80
CA ALA A 309 -15.53 -6.93 -2.08
C ALA A 309 -14.78 -5.84 -2.83
N VAL A 310 -13.52 -6.13 -3.19
CA VAL A 310 -12.67 -5.28 -4.00
C VAL A 310 -12.40 -5.97 -5.32
N LEU A 311 -12.72 -5.30 -6.43
CA LEU A 311 -12.57 -5.79 -7.78
C LEU A 311 -11.71 -4.83 -8.59
N VAL A 312 -10.70 -5.35 -9.28
CA VAL A 312 -9.78 -4.52 -10.06
C VAL A 312 -9.72 -5.04 -11.49
N ARG A 313 -9.78 -4.11 -12.44
CA ARG A 313 -9.74 -4.32 -13.88
C ARG A 313 -10.86 -5.25 -14.37
N GLY A 314 -12.04 -4.69 -14.44
CA GLY A 314 -13.23 -5.37 -14.97
C GLY A 314 -14.01 -4.47 -15.93
N GLU A 315 -15.04 -5.04 -16.55
CA GLU A 315 -15.94 -4.34 -17.46
C GLU A 315 -17.32 -4.16 -16.84
N GLN A 316 -18.01 -3.06 -17.21
CA GLN A 316 -19.39 -2.79 -16.76
C GLN A 316 -20.44 -3.61 -17.50
N ARG A 317 -20.09 -4.25 -18.60
CA ARG A 317 -21.01 -5.04 -19.42
C ARG A 317 -20.44 -6.42 -19.71
N PRO A 318 -21.27 -7.47 -19.85
CA PRO A 318 -22.74 -7.45 -19.71
C PRO A 318 -23.21 -7.33 -18.23
N VAL A 319 -22.36 -7.62 -17.22
CA VAL A 319 -22.67 -7.55 -15.79
C VAL A 319 -21.93 -6.36 -15.17
N THR A 320 -22.64 -5.54 -14.40
CA THR A 320 -22.04 -4.37 -13.78
C THR A 320 -21.05 -4.72 -12.67
N MET A 321 -20.11 -3.82 -12.35
CA MET A 321 -19.15 -4.05 -11.27
C MET A 321 -19.84 -4.24 -9.91
N VAL A 322 -20.92 -3.51 -9.66
CA VAL A 322 -21.69 -3.66 -8.41
C VAL A 322 -22.39 -5.03 -8.33
N ASP A 323 -22.89 -5.56 -9.45
CA ASP A 323 -23.50 -6.90 -9.45
C ASP A 323 -22.46 -8.00 -9.29
N LYS A 324 -21.30 -7.87 -9.92
CA LYS A 324 -20.14 -8.77 -9.71
C LYS A 324 -19.72 -8.80 -8.24
N ALA A 325 -19.58 -7.62 -7.62
CA ALA A 325 -19.27 -7.49 -6.21
C ALA A 325 -20.38 -8.07 -5.34
N GLY A 326 -21.64 -7.79 -5.69
CA GLY A 326 -22.82 -8.32 -5.01
C GLY A 326 -22.85 -9.85 -4.99
N THR A 327 -22.52 -10.47 -6.12
CA THR A 327 -22.45 -11.93 -6.23
C THR A 327 -21.38 -12.54 -5.30
N LEU A 328 -20.21 -11.91 -5.19
CA LEU A 328 -19.16 -12.33 -4.27
C LEU A 328 -19.56 -12.10 -2.81
N LEU A 329 -20.19 -10.96 -2.50
CA LEU A 329 -20.68 -10.64 -1.15
C LEU A 329 -21.75 -11.63 -0.70
N ASP A 330 -22.73 -11.96 -1.55
CA ASP A 330 -23.78 -12.94 -1.26
C ASP A 330 -23.18 -14.32 -0.97
N TRP A 331 -22.17 -14.76 -1.75
CA TRP A 331 -21.41 -15.99 -1.48
C TRP A 331 -20.67 -15.90 -0.13
N GLY A 332 -20.04 -14.78 0.17
CA GLY A 332 -19.33 -14.57 1.42
C GLY A 332 -20.23 -14.62 2.65
N PHE A 333 -21.44 -14.05 2.56
CA PHE A 333 -22.43 -14.14 3.64
C PHE A 333 -22.99 -15.57 3.84
N ALA A 334 -23.02 -16.37 2.78
CA ALA A 334 -23.39 -17.78 2.85
C ALA A 334 -22.26 -18.68 3.42
N THR A 335 -21.02 -18.18 3.41
CA THR A 335 -19.84 -18.90 3.93
C THR A 335 -19.70 -18.71 5.44
N ALA A 336 -19.31 -19.77 6.15
CA ALA A 336 -19.12 -19.70 7.59
C ALA A 336 -18.06 -18.66 7.99
N PRO A 337 -18.30 -17.86 9.03
CA PRO A 337 -17.47 -16.68 9.36
C PRO A 337 -16.06 -17.02 9.85
N ASN A 338 -15.79 -18.26 10.26
CA ASN A 338 -14.48 -18.72 10.73
C ASN A 338 -13.59 -19.28 9.62
N LEU A 339 -14.05 -19.29 8.37
CA LEU A 339 -13.29 -19.79 7.23
C LEU A 339 -12.56 -18.64 6.55
N SER A 340 -11.24 -18.82 6.34
CA SER A 340 -10.40 -17.84 5.63
C SER A 340 -9.26 -18.52 4.88
N VAL A 341 -8.72 -17.80 3.91
CA VAL A 341 -7.53 -18.19 3.13
C VAL A 341 -6.35 -17.28 3.40
N GLY A 342 -6.53 -16.22 4.15
CA GLY A 342 -5.50 -15.25 4.49
C GLY A 342 -6.03 -14.14 5.38
N THR A 343 -5.22 -13.12 5.61
CA THR A 343 -5.59 -11.99 6.49
C THR A 343 -5.12 -10.69 5.86
N LEU A 344 -5.99 -9.67 5.81
CA LEU A 344 -5.61 -8.31 5.44
C LEU A 344 -4.65 -7.75 6.49
N THR A 345 -3.64 -7.03 6.05
CA THR A 345 -2.75 -6.33 6.97
C THR A 345 -3.29 -4.95 7.35
N ASP A 346 -2.90 -4.51 8.53
CA ASP A 346 -3.09 -3.14 9.04
C ASP A 346 -1.95 -2.77 10.00
N ALA A 347 -0.96 -3.64 10.06
CA ALA A 347 0.24 -3.43 10.87
C ALA A 347 1.36 -2.80 10.02
N PRO A 348 2.29 -2.06 10.65
CA PRO A 348 3.56 -1.74 10.00
C PRO A 348 4.20 -3.03 9.49
N ALA A 349 4.77 -3.01 8.29
CA ALA A 349 5.55 -4.14 7.79
C ALA A 349 6.56 -4.55 8.88
N ALA A 350 6.59 -5.84 9.24
CA ALA A 350 7.54 -6.32 10.25
C ALA A 350 8.94 -5.86 9.85
N SER A 351 9.65 -5.22 10.77
CA SER A 351 11.01 -4.72 10.60
C SER A 351 11.94 -5.88 10.24
N GLY A 352 12.14 -6.10 8.97
CA GLY A 352 12.94 -7.18 8.39
C GLY A 352 13.33 -6.92 6.96
N GLN A 353 12.80 -5.86 6.32
CA GLN A 353 13.27 -5.43 5.00
C GLN A 353 14.33 -4.33 5.16
N PRO A 354 15.51 -4.47 4.55
CA PRO A 354 16.49 -3.40 4.50
C PRO A 354 15.91 -2.23 3.71
N GLY A 355 15.53 -1.16 4.40
CA GLY A 355 15.08 0.07 3.75
C GLY A 355 13.92 0.82 4.42
N ALA A 356 13.28 0.28 5.46
CA ALA A 356 12.17 0.96 6.14
C ALA A 356 12.58 1.75 7.40
N ASP A 357 13.85 1.71 7.81
CA ASP A 357 14.37 2.46 8.97
C ASP A 357 14.87 3.87 8.61
N ALA A 358 14.16 4.59 7.75
CA ALA A 358 14.20 6.04 7.82
C ALA A 358 13.19 6.47 8.90
N ALA A 359 13.62 6.39 10.15
CA ALA A 359 12.85 6.90 11.27
C ALA A 359 12.43 8.34 11.01
N LEU A 360 11.13 8.56 11.05
CA LEU A 360 10.56 9.89 11.20
C LEU A 360 10.98 10.43 12.57
N ASP A 361 12.09 11.15 12.65
CA ASP A 361 12.33 12.02 13.78
C ASP A 361 11.27 13.13 13.75
N PRO A 362 10.51 13.33 14.83
CA PRO A 362 9.60 14.46 14.89
C PRO A 362 10.43 15.73 14.84
N VAL A 363 10.10 16.64 13.92
CA VAL A 363 10.62 18.00 13.89
C VAL A 363 10.13 18.72 15.14
N GLY A 364 10.86 18.55 16.23
CA GLY A 364 10.75 19.29 17.47
C GLY A 364 11.96 20.19 17.59
N ALA A 365 11.74 21.49 17.46
CA ALA A 365 12.74 22.52 17.69
C ALA A 365 13.31 22.43 19.11
N SER A 366 14.57 22.03 19.25
CA SER A 366 15.46 22.53 20.30
C SER A 366 16.90 22.18 19.90
N GLY A 367 17.66 23.22 19.53
CA GLY A 367 19.08 23.11 19.26
C GLY A 367 19.83 22.69 20.52
N GLN A 368 20.41 21.51 20.47
CA GLN A 368 21.59 21.16 21.23
C GLN A 368 22.52 20.34 20.33
N ALA A 369 23.61 20.95 19.95
CA ALA A 369 24.69 20.34 19.22
C ALA A 369 25.20 19.09 19.98
N ARG A 370 24.93 17.90 19.47
CA ARG A 370 25.56 16.67 19.93
C ARG A 370 26.99 16.65 19.36
N ALA A 371 27.97 17.04 20.18
CA ALA A 371 29.37 16.86 19.89
C ALA A 371 29.64 15.37 19.62
N SER A 372 30.07 15.06 18.39
CA SER A 372 30.56 13.72 18.05
C SER A 372 31.76 13.40 18.92
N ARG A 373 31.68 12.36 19.73
CA ARG A 373 32.83 11.81 20.47
C ARG A 373 33.77 11.14 19.45
N TRP A 374 34.65 11.92 18.85
CA TRP A 374 35.84 11.38 18.22
C TRP A 374 36.81 10.98 19.34
N SER A 375 37.21 9.73 19.35
CA SER A 375 38.15 9.21 20.34
C SER A 375 39.46 9.95 20.23
N THR A 376 39.92 10.55 21.30
CA THR A 376 41.09 11.40 21.48
C THR A 376 42.47 10.84 20.98
N PRO A 377 42.69 9.53 20.75
CA PRO A 377 43.99 9.05 20.33
C PRO A 377 44.33 9.31 18.84
N LEU A 378 43.33 9.53 17.94
CA LEU A 378 43.64 9.76 16.54
C LEU A 378 44.02 11.21 16.21
N ILE A 379 43.61 12.19 17.01
CA ILE A 379 43.93 13.59 16.82
C ILE A 379 45.41 13.88 17.26
N ILE A 380 45.87 13.22 18.32
CA ILE A 380 47.26 13.38 18.82
C ILE A 380 48.28 12.81 17.83
N SER A 381 47.96 11.69 17.17
CA SER A 381 48.84 11.09 16.16
C SER A 381 49.02 12.01 14.90
N GLY A 382 47.96 12.71 14.48
CA GLY A 382 48.00 13.60 13.34
C GLY A 382 48.89 14.84 13.58
N ILE A 383 48.83 15.42 14.79
CA ILE A 383 49.60 16.61 15.15
C ILE A 383 51.10 16.28 15.29
N VAL A 384 51.48 15.13 15.81
CA VAL A 384 52.89 14.70 15.93
C VAL A 384 53.50 14.46 14.57
N VAL A 385 52.79 13.83 13.62
CA VAL A 385 53.30 13.63 12.25
C VAL A 385 53.51 14.94 11.52
N LEU A 386 52.57 15.91 11.66
CA LEU A 386 52.70 17.22 11.03
C LEU A 386 53.88 18.03 11.60
N ALA A 387 54.11 17.97 12.91
CA ALA A 387 55.23 18.63 13.58
C ALA A 387 56.59 18.07 13.11
N LEU A 388 56.72 16.76 12.94
CA LEU A 388 57.92 16.08 12.46
C LEU A 388 58.22 16.43 11.00
N LEU A 389 57.20 16.53 10.15
CA LEU A 389 57.34 16.95 8.76
C LEU A 389 57.84 18.41 8.63
N VAL A 390 57.28 19.32 9.43
CA VAL A 390 57.71 20.73 9.44
C VAL A 390 59.17 20.86 9.95
N ALA A 391 59.57 20.08 10.94
CA ALA A 391 60.95 20.06 11.44
C ALA A 391 61.93 19.53 10.38
N ALA A 392 61.58 18.49 9.64
CA ALA A 392 62.39 17.91 8.56
C ALA A 392 62.60 18.89 7.38
N VAL A 393 61.54 19.63 7.03
CA VAL A 393 61.64 20.67 5.97
C VAL A 393 62.53 21.80 6.40
N ARG A 394 62.46 22.29 7.67
CA ARG A 394 63.34 23.36 8.17
C ARG A 394 64.81 22.97 8.30
N LEU A 395 65.10 21.69 8.59
CA LEU A 395 66.48 21.18 8.61
C LEU A 395 67.06 21.03 7.21
N ARG A 396 66.27 20.80 6.18
CA ARG A 396 66.70 20.70 4.80
C ARG A 396 66.94 22.06 4.14
N SER A 397 66.30 23.13 4.63
CA SER A 397 66.51 24.51 4.12
C SER A 397 67.64 25.26 4.78
N ARG A 398 68.41 24.64 5.68
CA ARG A 398 69.58 25.21 6.36
C ARG A 398 70.91 24.54 5.98
N ARG A 399 70.92 23.75 4.90
CA ARG A 399 72.17 23.23 4.27
C ARG A 399 72.38 23.80 2.88
#